data_1636126df90e0e22b79d3bf4f40907c7
#
_entry.id   1636126df90e0e22b79d3bf4f40907c7
#
_cell.length_a   1.000
_cell.length_b   1.000
_cell.length_c   1.000
_cell.angle_alpha   90.00
_cell.angle_beta   90.00
_cell.angle_gamma   90.00
#
_symmetry.space_group_name_H-M   'P 1'
#
loop_
_entity.id
_entity.type
_entity.pdbx_description
1 polymer ?
#
loop_
_entity_poly.entity_id
_entity_poly.type
_entity_poly.pdbx_seq_one_letter_code
_entity_poly.pdbx_strand_id
1 'polypeptide(L)'
;MEYNRAAAVAYAKKWAYGRNPAFFDFSDLGGDCTNFASQCIYAGSGVMNYTPTYGWYYISVNNRAPAWTGVDELYRFLTTNRGAGPRAVVTDLSQIRDGDIIQLQFSQKTRFDHSPVVVDAGNGTPNSILVAAHSYDADCRPLSSYKYINIRPLQKRK
;
A
#
# COMPACT_ATOMS: atom_id res chain seq x y z
N MET A 1 17.91 -4.36 6.53
CA MET A 1 16.67 -4.89 7.13
C MET A 1 15.81 -5.53 6.08
N GLU A 2 15.36 -6.74 6.31
CA GLU A 2 14.44 -7.43 5.40
C GLU A 2 13.01 -7.02 5.63
N TYR A 3 12.26 -6.91 4.54
CA TYR A 3 10.82 -6.68 4.60
C TYR A 3 10.12 -7.98 5.02
N ASN A 4 9.38 -7.94 6.12
CA ASN A 4 8.65 -9.10 6.63
C ASN A 4 7.28 -9.20 5.95
N ARG A 5 7.19 -9.99 4.90
CA ARG A 5 5.97 -10.13 4.09
C ARG A 5 4.83 -10.78 4.88
N ALA A 6 5.14 -11.75 5.71
CA ALA A 6 4.12 -12.41 6.52
C ALA A 6 3.48 -11.44 7.51
N ALA A 7 4.26 -10.55 8.11
CA ALA A 7 3.74 -9.54 9.03
C ALA A 7 2.85 -8.53 8.30
N ALA A 8 3.22 -8.12 7.10
CA ALA A 8 2.41 -7.20 6.29
C ALA A 8 1.06 -7.83 5.94
N VAL A 9 1.06 -9.08 5.51
CA VAL A 9 -0.17 -9.82 5.16
C VAL A 9 -1.04 -10.03 6.40
N ALA A 10 -0.44 -10.42 7.53
CA ALA A 10 -1.19 -10.63 8.76
C ALA A 10 -1.88 -9.33 9.21
N TYR A 11 -1.18 -8.21 9.12
CA TYR A 11 -1.77 -6.90 9.42
C TYR A 11 -2.94 -6.59 8.49
N ALA A 12 -2.75 -6.80 7.20
CA ALA A 12 -3.79 -6.53 6.21
C ALA A 12 -5.06 -7.33 6.51
N LYS A 13 -4.91 -8.63 6.78
CA LYS A 13 -6.05 -9.51 7.08
C LYS A 13 -6.75 -9.12 8.39
N LYS A 14 -5.98 -8.71 9.38
CA LYS A 14 -6.55 -8.31 10.67
C LYS A 14 -7.40 -7.05 10.57
N TRP A 15 -6.99 -6.09 9.75
CA TRP A 15 -7.60 -4.76 9.73
C TRP A 15 -8.34 -4.41 8.44
N ALA A 16 -8.48 -5.37 7.51
CA ALA A 16 -9.16 -5.11 6.23
C ALA A 16 -10.58 -4.57 6.41
N TYR A 17 -11.31 -5.08 7.41
CA TYR A 17 -12.68 -4.67 7.70
C TYR A 17 -12.81 -3.84 8.98
N GLY A 18 -11.69 -3.39 9.52
CA GLY A 18 -11.67 -2.62 10.74
C GLY A 18 -10.66 -1.48 10.68
N ARG A 19 -10.51 -0.78 11.80
CA ARG A 19 -9.58 0.35 11.92
C ARG A 19 -8.74 0.18 13.17
N ASN A 20 -7.41 0.22 13.01
CA ASN A 20 -6.49 0.22 14.13
C ASN A 20 -6.56 1.59 14.82
N PRO A 21 -6.94 1.66 16.11
CA PRO A 21 -7.10 2.94 16.80
C PRO A 21 -5.79 3.72 16.98
N ALA A 22 -4.63 3.11 16.74
CA ALA A 22 -3.35 3.81 16.75
C ALA A 22 -3.20 4.79 15.58
N PHE A 23 -4.04 4.67 14.54
CA PHE A 23 -3.99 5.52 13.35
C PHE A 23 -5.34 6.18 13.12
N PHE A 24 -5.32 7.43 12.66
CA PHE A 24 -6.54 8.13 12.29
C PHE A 24 -7.20 7.43 11.10
N ASP A 25 -8.53 7.35 11.09
CA ASP A 25 -9.32 6.83 9.97
C ASP A 25 -9.60 7.96 8.98
N PHE A 26 -8.98 7.88 7.81
CA PHE A 26 -9.10 8.90 6.77
C PHE A 26 -10.29 8.67 5.82
N SER A 27 -11.21 7.75 6.13
CA SER A 27 -12.34 7.44 5.24
C SER A 27 -13.14 8.68 4.84
N ASP A 28 -13.29 9.64 5.75
CA ASP A 28 -14.01 10.89 5.50
C ASP A 28 -13.08 12.08 5.22
N LEU A 29 -11.78 11.85 5.08
CA LEU A 29 -10.79 12.89 4.87
C LEU A 29 -9.83 12.46 3.75
N GLY A 30 -10.31 12.44 2.52
CA GLY A 30 -9.50 12.11 1.35
C GLY A 30 -9.37 10.62 1.04
N GLY A 31 -9.90 9.74 1.88
CA GLY A 31 -9.84 8.29 1.70
C GLY A 31 -8.76 7.62 2.53
N ASP A 32 -8.97 6.34 2.84
CA ASP A 32 -8.14 5.58 3.77
C ASP A 32 -7.28 4.51 3.08
N CYS A 33 -7.30 4.40 1.76
CA CYS A 33 -6.64 3.29 1.06
C CYS A 33 -5.11 3.32 1.25
N THR A 34 -4.49 4.47 1.13
CA THR A 34 -3.03 4.57 1.26
C THR A 34 -2.59 4.60 2.71
N ASN A 35 -3.40 5.17 3.61
CA ASN A 35 -3.17 5.05 5.05
C ASN A 35 -3.12 3.57 5.47
N PHE A 36 -4.07 2.77 5.00
CA PHE A 36 -4.09 1.34 5.29
C PHE A 36 -2.87 0.63 4.67
N ALA A 37 -2.56 0.91 3.40
CA ALA A 37 -1.39 0.33 2.73
C ALA A 37 -0.11 0.67 3.49
N SER A 38 0.06 1.91 3.92
CA SER A 38 1.22 2.33 4.70
C SER A 38 1.31 1.59 6.03
N GLN A 39 0.20 1.37 6.72
CA GLN A 39 0.18 0.58 7.95
C GLN A 39 0.65 -0.86 7.70
N CYS A 40 0.18 -1.48 6.63
CA CYS A 40 0.60 -2.84 6.26
C CYS A 40 2.11 -2.89 5.96
N ILE A 41 2.59 -1.92 5.19
CA ILE A 41 4.02 -1.82 4.87
C ILE A 41 4.84 -1.61 6.15
N TYR A 42 4.35 -0.78 7.06
CA TYR A 42 5.03 -0.53 8.33
C TYR A 42 5.10 -1.80 9.18
N ALA A 43 4.03 -2.60 9.21
CA ALA A 43 4.05 -3.88 9.90
C ALA A 43 5.15 -4.80 9.36
N GLY A 44 5.44 -4.72 8.06
CA GLY A 44 6.49 -5.52 7.44
C GLY A 44 7.90 -4.90 7.56
N SER A 45 8.01 -3.59 7.53
CA SER A 45 9.32 -2.90 7.53
C SER A 45 9.82 -2.57 8.94
N GLY A 46 8.91 -2.29 9.86
CA GLY A 46 9.25 -1.98 11.26
C GLY A 46 9.86 -0.60 11.47
N VAL A 47 10.10 0.17 10.42
CA VAL A 47 10.71 1.50 10.53
C VAL A 47 10.02 2.49 9.62
N MET A 48 10.00 3.74 10.05
CA MET A 48 9.53 4.87 9.25
C MET A 48 10.73 5.71 8.79
N ASN A 49 10.51 6.59 7.85
CA ASN A 49 11.48 7.59 7.41
C ASN A 49 10.97 8.97 7.81
N TYR A 50 11.62 9.59 8.80
CA TYR A 50 11.17 10.86 9.37
C TYR A 50 11.69 12.09 8.63
N THR A 51 12.25 11.94 7.45
CA THR A 51 12.67 13.10 6.64
C THR A 51 11.45 14.00 6.43
N PRO A 52 11.53 15.29 6.79
CA PRO A 52 10.40 16.20 6.63
C PRO A 52 9.91 16.27 5.20
N THR A 53 8.60 16.30 5.02
CA THR A 53 7.85 16.36 3.77
C THR A 53 7.98 15.12 2.92
N TYR A 54 9.19 14.72 2.52
CA TYR A 54 9.42 13.67 1.53
C TYR A 54 9.74 12.30 2.12
N GLY A 55 9.70 12.18 3.45
CA GLY A 55 9.82 10.90 4.12
C GLY A 55 8.52 10.10 4.07
N TRP A 56 8.43 9.16 4.97
CA TRP A 56 7.25 8.29 5.08
C TRP A 56 7.06 7.96 6.56
N TYR A 57 6.10 8.63 7.20
CA TYR A 57 5.86 8.51 8.63
C TYR A 57 4.46 8.94 8.98
N TYR A 58 3.99 8.44 10.11
CA TYR A 58 2.75 8.86 10.76
C TYR A 58 3.01 9.02 12.26
N ILE A 59 2.77 10.21 12.78
CA ILE A 59 2.83 10.49 14.22
C ILE A 59 1.42 10.79 14.73
N SER A 60 0.68 11.61 13.99
CA SER A 60 -0.72 11.95 14.29
C SER A 60 -1.40 12.39 13.00
N VAL A 61 -2.72 12.62 13.08
CA VAL A 61 -3.49 13.07 11.91
C VAL A 61 -2.90 14.36 11.30
N ASN A 62 -2.38 15.26 12.12
CA ASN A 62 -1.81 16.51 11.64
C ASN A 62 -0.28 16.49 11.54
N ASN A 63 0.34 15.36 11.80
CA ASN A 63 1.79 15.22 11.72
C ASN A 63 2.13 13.89 11.05
N ARG A 64 2.02 13.90 9.73
CA ARG A 64 2.33 12.75 8.88
C ARG A 64 2.93 13.21 7.56
N ALA A 65 3.72 12.35 6.94
CA ALA A 65 4.24 12.63 5.61
C ALA A 65 3.13 12.50 4.56
N PRO A 66 3.15 13.29 3.48
CA PRO A 66 2.24 13.09 2.35
C PRO A 66 2.26 11.67 1.79
N ALA A 67 3.41 11.01 1.81
CA ALA A 67 3.55 9.64 1.30
C ALA A 67 2.78 8.61 2.13
N TRP A 68 2.45 8.92 3.40
CA TRP A 68 1.69 7.99 4.24
C TRP A 68 0.24 7.82 3.79
N THR A 69 -0.37 8.89 3.25
CA THR A 69 -1.79 8.93 2.90
C THR A 69 -2.07 9.22 1.43
N GLY A 70 -1.06 9.56 0.64
CA GLY A 70 -1.21 9.90 -0.78
C GLY A 70 -0.74 8.78 -1.71
N VAL A 71 -1.54 8.42 -2.72
CA VAL A 71 -1.25 7.31 -3.62
C VAL A 71 0.04 7.55 -4.41
N ASP A 72 0.13 8.68 -5.13
CA ASP A 72 1.31 8.99 -5.93
C ASP A 72 2.51 9.37 -5.07
N GLU A 73 2.26 10.00 -3.93
CA GLU A 73 3.31 10.33 -2.98
C GLU A 73 3.96 9.07 -2.41
N LEU A 74 3.17 8.05 -2.10
CA LEU A 74 3.70 6.75 -1.66
C LEU A 74 4.54 6.09 -2.77
N TYR A 75 4.05 6.09 -3.98
CA TYR A 75 4.79 5.58 -5.13
C TYR A 75 6.16 6.26 -5.25
N ARG A 76 6.17 7.60 -5.19
CA ARG A 76 7.42 8.37 -5.30
C ARG A 76 8.37 8.01 -4.18
N PHE A 77 7.87 7.95 -2.94
CA PHE A 77 8.73 7.57 -1.81
C PHE A 77 9.33 6.19 -1.99
N LEU A 78 8.50 5.18 -2.27
CA LEU A 78 8.97 3.80 -2.37
C LEU A 78 10.00 3.60 -3.47
N THR A 79 9.83 4.27 -4.60
CA THR A 79 10.70 4.08 -5.76
C THR A 79 11.96 4.92 -5.73
N THR A 80 12.06 5.90 -4.83
CA THR A 80 13.21 6.80 -4.76
C THR A 80 13.94 6.74 -3.42
N ASN A 81 13.40 6.04 -2.41
CA ASN A 81 13.99 6.00 -1.09
C ASN A 81 15.36 5.33 -1.10
N ARG A 82 16.37 6.02 -0.55
CA ARG A 82 17.71 5.49 -0.36
C ARG A 82 18.14 5.51 1.11
N GLY A 83 17.25 5.97 2.00
CA GLY A 83 17.48 6.06 3.43
C GLY A 83 16.70 5.02 4.21
N ALA A 84 16.30 5.40 5.43
CA ALA A 84 15.50 4.52 6.29
C ALA A 84 14.14 4.19 5.68
N GLY A 85 13.62 3.03 6.03
CA GLY A 85 12.28 2.61 5.61
C GLY A 85 12.26 1.77 4.36
N PRO A 86 11.06 1.45 3.89
CA PRO A 86 10.86 0.53 2.78
C PRO A 86 11.24 1.12 1.43
N ARG A 87 11.51 0.23 0.47
CA ARG A 87 11.73 0.55 -0.94
C ARG A 87 10.96 -0.41 -1.80
N ALA A 88 10.63 0.03 -3.01
CA ALA A 88 9.98 -0.82 -4.00
C ALA A 88 10.47 -0.47 -5.40
N VAL A 89 10.26 -1.41 -6.32
CA VAL A 89 10.47 -1.18 -7.75
C VAL A 89 9.19 -1.50 -8.49
N VAL A 90 8.93 -0.80 -9.58
CA VAL A 90 7.85 -1.14 -10.50
C VAL A 90 8.22 -2.44 -11.21
N THR A 91 7.28 -3.37 -11.26
CA THR A 91 7.53 -4.69 -11.82
C THR A 91 6.30 -5.20 -12.57
N ASP A 92 6.40 -6.42 -13.12
CA ASP A 92 5.26 -7.11 -13.71
C ASP A 92 4.46 -7.85 -12.64
N LEU A 93 3.18 -8.12 -12.94
CA LEU A 93 2.34 -8.90 -12.03
C LEU A 93 2.92 -10.28 -11.74
N SER A 94 3.67 -10.86 -12.70
CA SER A 94 4.31 -12.16 -12.52
C SER A 94 5.38 -12.17 -11.43
N GLN A 95 5.89 -11.00 -11.04
CA GLN A 95 6.93 -10.85 -10.02
C GLN A 95 6.39 -10.38 -8.68
N ILE A 96 5.10 -10.10 -8.61
CA ILE A 96 4.45 -9.64 -7.37
C ILE A 96 4.46 -10.76 -6.34
N ARG A 97 4.67 -10.40 -5.08
CA ARG A 97 4.69 -11.30 -3.93
C ARG A 97 3.76 -10.82 -2.84
N ASP A 98 3.43 -11.71 -1.93
CA ASP A 98 2.62 -11.39 -0.77
C ASP A 98 3.22 -10.20 0.00
N GLY A 99 2.37 -9.25 0.38
CA GLY A 99 2.80 -8.04 1.08
C GLY A 99 3.22 -6.89 0.17
N ASP A 100 3.25 -7.09 -1.14
CA ASP A 100 3.48 -6.00 -2.10
C ASP A 100 2.23 -5.14 -2.26
N ILE A 101 2.39 -4.01 -2.96
CA ILE A 101 1.30 -3.08 -3.25
C ILE A 101 1.06 -3.08 -4.75
N ILE A 102 -0.20 -3.06 -5.16
CA ILE A 102 -0.57 -2.85 -6.56
C ILE A 102 -1.44 -1.60 -6.62
N GLN A 103 -0.90 -0.52 -7.19
CA GLN A 103 -1.66 0.71 -7.32
C GLN A 103 -2.50 0.70 -8.58
N LEU A 104 -3.71 1.26 -8.49
CA LEU A 104 -4.70 1.25 -9.55
C LEU A 104 -5.14 2.67 -9.91
N GLN A 105 -5.39 2.88 -11.20
CA GLN A 105 -6.01 4.09 -11.72
C GLN A 105 -7.34 3.72 -12.36
N PHE A 106 -8.42 4.37 -11.94
CA PHE A 106 -9.78 4.04 -12.38
C PHE A 106 -10.35 4.98 -13.43
N SER A 107 -9.74 6.16 -13.61
CA SER A 107 -10.30 7.18 -14.50
C SER A 107 -9.20 7.83 -15.34
N GLN A 108 -9.59 8.64 -16.33
CA GLN A 108 -8.70 9.34 -17.23
C GLN A 108 -7.90 10.48 -16.56
N LYS A 109 -7.95 10.59 -15.25
CA LYS A 109 -7.14 11.54 -14.50
C LYS A 109 -5.67 11.17 -14.57
N THR A 110 -4.81 12.15 -14.29
CA THR A 110 -3.35 11.95 -14.30
C THR A 110 -2.84 11.21 -13.05
N ARG A 111 -3.69 11.03 -12.04
CA ARG A 111 -3.30 10.46 -10.74
C ARG A 111 -3.83 9.03 -10.60
N PHE A 112 -3.08 8.21 -9.86
CA PHE A 112 -3.57 6.92 -9.40
C PHE A 112 -4.49 7.11 -8.19
N ASP A 113 -5.43 6.17 -8.02
CA ASP A 113 -6.57 6.35 -7.11
C ASP A 113 -6.56 5.42 -5.92
N HIS A 114 -5.84 4.30 -5.97
CA HIS A 114 -6.00 3.22 -5.02
C HIS A 114 -4.69 2.47 -4.78
N SER A 115 -4.50 1.92 -3.56
CA SER A 115 -3.27 1.23 -3.17
C SER A 115 -3.58 -0.12 -2.49
N PRO A 116 -4.20 -1.08 -3.18
CA PRO A 116 -4.44 -2.41 -2.61
C PRO A 116 -3.16 -3.14 -2.20
N VAL A 117 -3.27 -3.91 -1.12
CA VAL A 117 -2.17 -4.72 -0.58
C VAL A 117 -2.36 -6.17 -1.01
N VAL A 118 -1.31 -6.78 -1.57
CA VAL A 118 -1.35 -8.18 -2.00
C VAL A 118 -1.33 -9.09 -0.76
N VAL A 119 -2.37 -9.90 -0.59
CA VAL A 119 -2.44 -10.89 0.47
C VAL A 119 -2.18 -12.31 -0.04
N ASP A 120 -2.33 -12.53 -1.34
CA ASP A 120 -1.99 -13.78 -2.01
C ASP A 120 -1.61 -13.47 -3.46
N ALA A 121 -0.36 -13.68 -3.81
CA ALA A 121 0.14 -13.38 -5.15
C ALA A 121 -0.32 -14.41 -6.20
N GLY A 122 -0.83 -15.55 -5.78
CA GLY A 122 -1.31 -16.59 -6.68
C GLY A 122 -0.24 -17.00 -7.70
N ASN A 123 -0.63 -17.08 -8.95
CA ASN A 123 0.30 -17.38 -10.05
C ASN A 123 0.64 -16.14 -10.90
N GLY A 124 0.40 -14.93 -10.37
CA GLY A 124 0.75 -13.68 -11.05
C GLY A 124 -0.26 -13.20 -12.08
N THR A 125 -1.46 -13.77 -12.10
CA THR A 125 -2.53 -13.33 -13.00
C THR A 125 -3.57 -12.51 -12.24
N PRO A 126 -4.27 -11.56 -12.90
CA PRO A 126 -5.28 -10.75 -12.20
C PRO A 126 -6.36 -11.56 -11.50
N ASN A 127 -6.74 -12.71 -12.04
CA ASN A 127 -7.77 -13.55 -11.40
C ASN A 127 -7.26 -14.28 -10.15
N SER A 128 -5.97 -14.56 -10.07
CA SER A 128 -5.38 -15.32 -8.96
C SER A 128 -4.79 -14.42 -7.86
N ILE A 129 -4.48 -13.17 -8.17
CA ILE A 129 -3.95 -12.23 -7.17
C ILE A 129 -5.09 -11.74 -6.31
N LEU A 130 -4.97 -11.91 -4.99
CA LEU A 130 -5.95 -11.47 -4.02
C LEU A 130 -5.39 -10.30 -3.22
N VAL A 131 -6.22 -9.29 -2.99
CA VAL A 131 -5.82 -8.07 -2.30
C VAL A 131 -6.75 -7.73 -1.14
N ALA A 132 -6.20 -6.98 -0.19
CA ALA A 132 -6.94 -6.33 0.88
C ALA A 132 -6.81 -4.81 0.72
N ALA A 133 -7.84 -4.07 1.09
CA ALA A 133 -7.84 -2.62 0.89
C ALA A 133 -8.84 -1.92 1.82
N HIS A 134 -8.56 -0.65 2.12
CA HIS A 134 -9.56 0.30 2.60
C HIS A 134 -10.05 1.16 1.46
N SER A 135 -11.09 1.89 1.74
CA SER A 135 -12.08 2.50 0.85
C SER A 135 -12.75 1.40 0.02
N TYR A 136 -13.99 1.11 0.37
CA TYR A 136 -14.68 -0.13 -0.03
C TYR A 136 -13.89 -1.33 0.51
N ASP A 137 -13.93 -1.50 1.82
CA ASP A 137 -13.13 -2.47 2.55
C ASP A 137 -13.22 -3.86 1.92
N ALA A 138 -12.07 -4.49 1.72
CA ALA A 138 -11.98 -5.79 1.08
C ALA A 138 -10.85 -6.62 1.69
N ASP A 139 -11.06 -7.94 1.73
CA ASP A 139 -10.04 -8.93 1.99
C ASP A 139 -10.20 -10.08 1.00
N CYS A 140 -9.09 -10.60 0.52
CA CYS A 140 -9.08 -11.69 -0.47
C CYS A 140 -9.93 -11.35 -1.71
N ARG A 141 -9.92 -10.09 -2.12
CA ARG A 141 -10.63 -9.65 -3.31
C ARG A 141 -9.76 -9.88 -4.54
N PRO A 142 -10.25 -10.55 -5.60
CA PRO A 142 -9.47 -10.71 -6.83
C PRO A 142 -9.13 -9.37 -7.46
N LEU A 143 -7.88 -9.20 -7.88
CA LEU A 143 -7.45 -7.99 -8.57
C LEU A 143 -8.31 -7.73 -9.81
N SER A 144 -8.69 -8.79 -10.53
CA SER A 144 -9.53 -8.70 -11.73
C SER A 144 -10.91 -8.13 -11.48
N SER A 145 -11.38 -8.09 -10.22
CA SER A 145 -12.70 -7.54 -9.90
C SER A 145 -12.74 -6.01 -9.89
N TYR A 146 -11.57 -5.36 -9.96
CA TYR A 146 -11.49 -3.90 -10.07
C TYR A 146 -11.51 -3.48 -11.55
N LYS A 147 -12.19 -2.38 -11.85
CA LYS A 147 -12.25 -1.82 -13.21
C LYS A 147 -11.19 -0.72 -13.34
N TYR A 148 -9.93 -1.10 -13.49
CA TYR A 148 -8.85 -0.15 -13.63
C TYR A 148 -8.48 0.05 -15.10
N ILE A 149 -7.96 1.24 -15.43
CA ILE A 149 -7.42 1.56 -16.76
C ILE A 149 -5.90 1.49 -16.79
N ASN A 150 -5.23 1.70 -15.65
CA ASN A 150 -3.80 1.53 -15.49
C ASN A 150 -3.49 0.86 -14.17
N ILE A 151 -2.36 0.17 -14.14
CA ILE A 151 -1.90 -0.61 -13.00
C ILE A 151 -0.42 -0.35 -12.77
N ARG A 152 -0.04 -0.31 -11.49
CA ARG A 152 1.35 -0.03 -11.09
C ARG A 152 1.76 -0.99 -9.98
N PRO A 153 2.26 -2.19 -10.34
CA PRO A 153 2.72 -3.16 -9.33
C PRO A 153 4.04 -2.71 -8.73
N LEU A 154 4.10 -2.68 -7.40
CA LEU A 154 5.25 -2.22 -6.63
C LEU A 154 5.77 -3.37 -5.77
N GLN A 155 6.91 -3.95 -6.16
CA GLN A 155 7.53 -5.02 -5.40
C GLN A 155 8.47 -4.45 -4.36
N LYS A 156 8.22 -4.80 -3.09
CA LYS A 156 9.07 -4.36 -1.99
C LYS A 156 10.46 -4.97 -2.09
N ARG A 157 11.47 -4.16 -1.78
CA ARG A 157 12.88 -4.55 -1.69
C ARG A 157 13.37 -4.39 -0.26
N LYS A 158 14.53 -4.96 0.03
CA LYS A 158 15.16 -4.85 1.34
C LYS A 158 15.36 -3.40 1.75
#